data_38409ac1e6e17ebf32e6e842516701cf
#
_entry.id   38409ac1e6e17ebf32e6e842516701cf
#
_cell.length_a   1.000
_cell.length_b   1.000
_cell.length_c   1.000
_cell.angle_alpha   90.00
_cell.angle_beta   90.00
_cell.angle_gamma   90.00
#
_symmetry.space_group_name_H-M   'P 1'
#
loop_
_entity.id
_entity.type
_entity.pdbx_description
1 polymer ?
#
loop_
_entity_poly.entity_id
_entity_poly.type
_entity_poly.pdbx_seq_one_letter_code
_entity_poly.pdbx_strand_id
1 'polypeptide(L)'
;MSSDSLHAVLGDDDFLVRQRAREIFDDLAEAFPDDLSRETIDGRADRVDDVERILSEAKSACQTLSLFGGGKLVWINEANFLNQSKTGAAQGSKDALEACKPFLEKLGEAKLIISACPVHRNHQFIKWLQKNSKYEDVAKQEKGEVSFRRLVEETARECGVNFAPGAIEYLAGKIGGHSRLGVEETRKLASYVGKEENPITEELITELVPDFGEGDFFEASEAFFSNDLKWALDAIERHFFHAKDARPLLSTLQNRNRLLIQLRVLADGGELNPDQRLSKEKLEQLGHKHAHHFSDSGEKSTLNLFSQNPWFLGRLLPIVKRFNTRKLIDLQSSLLETFEQLLIQPREQQVNIFKDLAIRTLSAK
;
A
#
# COMPACT_ATOMS: atom_id res chain seq x y z
N MET A 1 16.45 -18.82 -24.71
CA MET A 1 15.12 -19.47 -24.75
C MET A 1 14.55 -19.30 -23.34
N SER A 2 13.46 -18.55 -23.17
CA SER A 2 12.79 -18.45 -21.86
C SER A 2 12.28 -19.84 -21.50
N SER A 3 12.66 -20.34 -20.34
CA SER A 3 12.25 -21.65 -19.87
C SER A 3 10.74 -21.60 -19.56
N ASP A 4 9.91 -22.32 -20.31
CA ASP A 4 8.49 -22.51 -20.02
C ASP A 4 8.24 -23.14 -18.65
N SER A 5 9.30 -23.52 -17.96
CA SER A 5 9.27 -24.19 -16.66
C SER A 5 9.50 -23.26 -15.49
N LEU A 6 10.00 -22.04 -15.71
CA LEU A 6 10.25 -21.05 -14.66
C LEU A 6 9.37 -19.81 -14.86
N HIS A 7 8.55 -19.51 -13.86
CA HIS A 7 7.69 -18.32 -13.81
C HIS A 7 8.17 -17.39 -12.69
N ALA A 8 8.19 -16.08 -12.95
CA ALA A 8 8.53 -15.08 -11.95
C ALA A 8 7.48 -13.98 -11.96
N VAL A 9 6.75 -13.84 -10.86
CA VAL A 9 5.69 -12.83 -10.66
C VAL A 9 6.12 -11.85 -9.60
N LEU A 10 6.47 -10.65 -9.99
CA LEU A 10 7.06 -9.65 -9.12
C LEU A 10 6.27 -8.35 -9.15
N GLY A 11 6.36 -7.55 -8.08
CA GLY A 11 5.66 -6.27 -8.04
C GLY A 11 5.82 -5.52 -6.72
N ASP A 12 5.06 -4.43 -6.59
CA ASP A 12 5.03 -3.57 -5.39
C ASP A 12 3.70 -3.69 -4.61
N ASP A 13 2.76 -4.50 -5.09
CA ASP A 13 1.49 -4.82 -4.45
C ASP A 13 1.44 -6.31 -4.14
N ASP A 14 1.47 -6.67 -2.86
CA ASP A 14 1.53 -8.05 -2.38
C ASP A 14 0.29 -8.85 -2.76
N PHE A 15 -0.87 -8.22 -2.72
CA PHE A 15 -2.13 -8.86 -3.06
C PHE A 15 -2.18 -9.23 -4.55
N LEU A 16 -1.85 -8.29 -5.43
CA LEU A 16 -1.86 -8.52 -6.88
C LEU A 16 -0.80 -9.54 -7.30
N VAL A 17 0.41 -9.46 -6.73
CA VAL A 17 1.48 -10.43 -6.99
C VAL A 17 1.03 -11.84 -6.57
N ARG A 18 0.44 -11.99 -5.38
CA ARG A 18 -0.02 -13.27 -4.87
C ARG A 18 -1.21 -13.82 -5.67
N GLN A 19 -2.16 -12.95 -6.03
CA GLN A 19 -3.31 -13.34 -6.86
C GLN A 19 -2.82 -13.86 -8.21
N ARG A 20 -1.94 -13.11 -8.90
CA ARG A 20 -1.43 -13.49 -10.20
C ARG A 20 -0.60 -14.78 -10.16
N ALA A 21 0.26 -14.93 -9.14
CA ALA A 21 1.02 -16.15 -8.93
C ALA A 21 0.11 -17.35 -8.67
N ARG A 22 -1.00 -17.14 -7.94
CA ARG A 22 -2.00 -18.18 -7.68
C ARG A 22 -2.74 -18.61 -8.95
N GLU A 23 -3.14 -17.67 -9.80
CA GLU A 23 -3.75 -17.96 -11.10
C GLU A 23 -2.83 -18.85 -11.94
N ILE A 24 -1.54 -18.48 -12.05
CA ILE A 24 -0.55 -19.29 -12.80
C ILE A 24 -0.38 -20.68 -12.16
N PHE A 25 -0.37 -20.75 -10.83
CA PHE A 25 -0.26 -22.02 -10.12
C PHE A 25 -1.47 -22.93 -10.40
N ASP A 26 -2.69 -22.38 -10.36
CA ASP A 26 -3.93 -23.12 -10.59
C ASP A 26 -4.04 -23.55 -12.05
N ASP A 27 -3.67 -22.71 -13.02
CA ASP A 27 -3.59 -23.06 -14.45
C ASP A 27 -2.61 -24.22 -14.69
N LEU A 28 -1.42 -24.14 -14.09
CA LEU A 28 -0.42 -25.19 -14.24
C LEU A 28 -0.79 -26.48 -13.48
N ALA A 29 -1.56 -26.37 -12.40
CA ALA A 29 -1.99 -27.49 -11.57
C ALA A 29 -2.83 -28.52 -12.33
N GLU A 30 -3.46 -28.14 -13.45
CA GLU A 30 -4.17 -29.09 -14.32
C GLU A 30 -3.26 -30.18 -14.87
N ALA A 31 -1.98 -29.86 -15.14
CA ALA A 31 -0.97 -30.79 -15.61
C ALA A 31 -0.36 -31.64 -14.48
N PHE A 32 -0.64 -31.30 -13.21
CA PHE A 32 -0.12 -31.96 -12.01
C PHE A 32 -1.30 -32.40 -11.11
N PRO A 33 -2.11 -33.40 -11.48
CA PRO A 33 -3.37 -33.74 -10.83
C PRO A 33 -3.21 -34.29 -9.40
N ASP A 34 -2.05 -34.86 -9.08
CA ASP A 34 -1.76 -35.40 -7.76
C ASP A 34 -1.35 -34.29 -6.80
N ASP A 35 -1.98 -34.22 -5.63
CA ASP A 35 -1.67 -33.22 -4.60
C ASP A 35 -0.24 -33.32 -4.08
N LEU A 36 0.38 -34.50 -4.08
CA LEU A 36 1.79 -34.68 -3.72
C LEU A 36 2.76 -34.15 -4.79
N SER A 37 2.28 -33.90 -6.01
CA SER A 37 3.05 -33.29 -7.08
C SER A 37 3.05 -31.76 -7.02
N ARG A 38 2.31 -31.15 -6.09
CA ARG A 38 2.19 -29.71 -5.90
C ARG A 38 2.74 -29.33 -4.53
N GLU A 39 3.59 -28.29 -4.49
CA GLU A 39 4.23 -27.85 -3.27
C GLU A 39 4.35 -26.32 -3.23
N THR A 40 3.97 -25.72 -2.10
CA THR A 40 4.14 -24.29 -1.87
C THR A 40 5.11 -24.09 -0.71
N ILE A 41 6.19 -23.36 -0.95
CA ILE A 41 7.25 -23.06 0.00
C ILE A 41 7.09 -21.60 0.44
N ASP A 42 7.12 -21.36 1.75
CA ASP A 42 7.17 -20.01 2.30
C ASP A 42 8.55 -19.39 2.02
N GLY A 43 8.59 -18.37 1.18
CA GLY A 43 9.80 -17.68 0.76
C GLY A 43 10.26 -16.57 1.70
N ARG A 44 9.65 -16.41 2.88
CA ARG A 44 10.06 -15.40 3.86
C ARG A 44 11.34 -15.81 4.57
N ALA A 45 12.36 -14.98 4.46
CA ALA A 45 13.66 -15.16 5.08
C ALA A 45 14.00 -13.98 5.98
N ASP A 46 14.32 -14.25 7.23
CA ASP A 46 14.81 -13.27 8.19
C ASP A 46 16.35 -13.23 8.22
N ARG A 47 16.99 -14.34 7.87
CA ARG A 47 18.45 -14.54 7.88
C ARG A 47 18.92 -15.11 6.54
N VAL A 48 20.23 -15.03 6.30
CA VAL A 48 20.88 -15.60 5.12
C VAL A 48 20.66 -17.13 5.04
N ASP A 49 20.79 -17.82 6.17
CA ASP A 49 20.58 -19.27 6.26
C ASP A 49 19.16 -19.69 5.83
N ASP A 50 18.16 -18.84 6.06
CA ASP A 50 16.79 -19.08 5.59
C ASP A 50 16.72 -19.04 4.08
N VAL A 51 17.45 -18.11 3.41
CA VAL A 51 17.49 -18.03 1.96
C VAL A 51 18.09 -19.29 1.37
N GLU A 52 19.22 -19.77 1.93
CA GLU A 52 19.86 -21.02 1.49
C GLU A 52 18.93 -22.21 1.69
N ARG A 53 18.25 -22.30 2.84
CA ARG A 53 17.27 -23.36 3.14
C ARG A 53 16.11 -23.34 2.14
N ILE A 54 15.48 -22.19 1.88
CA ILE A 54 14.36 -22.05 0.94
C ILE A 54 14.77 -22.50 -0.47
N LEU A 55 15.92 -22.04 -0.95
CA LEU A 55 16.41 -22.41 -2.27
C LEU A 55 16.78 -23.89 -2.37
N SER A 56 17.35 -24.47 -1.31
CA SER A 56 17.64 -25.92 -1.20
C SER A 56 16.36 -26.77 -1.17
N GLU A 57 15.35 -26.33 -0.42
CA GLU A 57 14.05 -26.97 -0.33
C GLU A 57 13.35 -26.96 -1.70
N ALA A 58 13.32 -25.81 -2.38
CA ALA A 58 12.75 -25.70 -3.72
C ALA A 58 13.48 -26.60 -4.72
N LYS A 59 14.81 -26.66 -4.64
CA LYS A 59 15.61 -27.55 -5.48
C LYS A 59 15.27 -29.03 -5.22
N SER A 60 15.20 -29.43 -3.95
CA SER A 60 14.87 -30.80 -3.55
C SER A 60 13.45 -31.17 -3.99
N ALA A 61 12.48 -30.27 -3.82
CA ALA A 61 11.11 -30.46 -4.26
C ALA A 61 11.04 -30.68 -5.78
N CYS A 62 11.68 -29.82 -6.57
CA CYS A 62 11.69 -29.96 -8.04
C CYS A 62 12.42 -31.23 -8.55
N GLN A 63 13.40 -31.74 -7.79
CA GLN A 63 14.16 -32.93 -8.13
C GLN A 63 13.49 -34.25 -7.68
N THR A 64 12.48 -34.15 -6.79
CA THR A 64 11.75 -35.32 -6.31
C THR A 64 10.78 -35.80 -7.39
N LEU A 65 10.90 -37.04 -7.79
CA LEU A 65 9.98 -37.65 -8.74
C LEU A 65 8.61 -37.87 -8.08
N SER A 66 7.53 -37.56 -8.82
CA SER A 66 6.18 -37.93 -8.38
C SER A 66 6.04 -39.46 -8.34
N LEU A 67 5.26 -39.97 -7.40
CA LEU A 67 4.97 -41.42 -7.28
C LEU A 67 4.30 -41.99 -8.54
N PHE A 68 3.62 -41.16 -9.30
CA PHE A 68 2.88 -41.56 -10.52
C PHE A 68 3.61 -41.15 -11.81
N GLY A 69 4.88 -40.74 -11.73
CA GLY A 69 5.64 -40.21 -12.86
C GLY A 69 5.35 -38.73 -13.14
N GLY A 70 6.20 -38.09 -13.93
CA GLY A 70 6.11 -36.66 -14.22
C GLY A 70 6.87 -35.78 -13.22
N GLY A 71 6.90 -34.48 -13.50
CA GLY A 71 7.56 -33.48 -12.66
C GLY A 71 6.74 -33.02 -11.46
N LYS A 72 7.21 -31.98 -10.79
CA LYS A 72 6.51 -31.29 -9.71
C LYS A 72 6.23 -29.84 -10.05
N LEU A 73 5.12 -29.33 -9.52
CA LEU A 73 4.78 -27.90 -9.52
C LEU A 73 5.14 -27.32 -8.15
N VAL A 74 6.12 -26.44 -8.13
CA VAL A 74 6.62 -25.82 -6.90
C VAL A 74 6.40 -24.30 -6.96
N TRP A 75 5.95 -23.72 -5.87
CA TRP A 75 5.77 -22.28 -5.76
C TRP A 75 6.50 -21.73 -4.51
N ILE A 76 7.54 -20.90 -4.73
CA ILE A 76 8.14 -20.08 -3.68
C ILE A 76 7.29 -18.81 -3.54
N ASN A 77 6.50 -18.75 -2.48
CA ASN A 77 5.61 -17.62 -2.21
C ASN A 77 6.30 -16.60 -1.29
N GLU A 78 6.14 -15.31 -1.60
CA GLU A 78 6.68 -14.20 -0.79
C GLU A 78 8.21 -14.21 -0.62
N ALA A 79 8.98 -14.41 -1.69
CA ALA A 79 10.44 -14.38 -1.67
C ALA A 79 10.98 -12.97 -1.32
N ASN A 80 10.89 -12.59 -0.02
CA ASN A 80 11.22 -11.26 0.49
C ASN A 80 12.72 -10.89 0.40
N PHE A 81 13.59 -11.85 0.12
CA PHE A 81 15.03 -11.65 -0.06
C PHE A 81 15.40 -11.07 -1.44
N LEU A 82 14.43 -10.81 -2.30
CA LEU A 82 14.62 -10.08 -3.56
C LEU A 82 14.45 -8.56 -3.43
N ASN A 83 14.39 -8.05 -2.21
CA ASN A 83 14.29 -6.62 -1.88
C ASN A 83 15.61 -6.03 -1.37
N GLN A 84 15.60 -4.79 -0.85
CA GLN A 84 16.74 -4.11 -0.23
C GLN A 84 16.87 -4.33 1.30
N SER A 85 16.21 -5.34 1.86
CA SER A 85 16.38 -5.68 3.28
C SER A 85 17.84 -6.06 3.60
N LYS A 86 18.18 -6.09 4.90
CA LYS A 86 19.50 -6.57 5.33
C LYS A 86 19.81 -7.95 4.80
N THR A 87 18.80 -8.84 4.83
CA THR A 87 18.91 -10.23 4.32
C THR A 87 19.07 -10.24 2.80
N GLY A 88 18.23 -9.52 2.04
CA GLY A 88 18.32 -9.48 0.56
C GLY A 88 19.60 -8.79 0.04
N ALA A 89 20.14 -7.81 0.77
CA ALA A 89 21.37 -7.12 0.40
C ALA A 89 22.64 -7.88 0.81
N ALA A 90 22.54 -8.88 1.70
CA ALA A 90 23.67 -9.64 2.22
C ALA A 90 24.40 -10.42 1.12
N GLN A 91 25.73 -10.51 1.24
CA GLN A 91 26.55 -11.22 0.24
C GLN A 91 26.18 -12.72 0.16
N GLY A 92 25.96 -13.38 1.30
CA GLY A 92 25.57 -14.79 1.32
C GLY A 92 24.25 -15.06 0.59
N SER A 93 23.25 -14.17 0.71
CA SER A 93 21.99 -14.31 -0.04
C SER A 93 22.22 -14.16 -1.55
N LYS A 94 23.10 -13.24 -1.97
CA LYS A 94 23.46 -13.08 -3.38
C LYS A 94 24.19 -14.32 -3.92
N ASP A 95 25.12 -14.84 -3.13
CA ASP A 95 25.90 -16.05 -3.49
C ASP A 95 24.97 -17.28 -3.60
N ALA A 96 24.02 -17.45 -2.68
CA ALA A 96 23.02 -18.51 -2.75
C ALA A 96 22.13 -18.40 -3.99
N LEU A 97 21.70 -17.17 -4.34
CA LEU A 97 20.93 -16.90 -5.56
C LEU A 97 21.75 -17.17 -6.84
N GLU A 98 23.03 -16.81 -6.87
CA GLU A 98 23.91 -17.15 -7.99
C GLU A 98 24.11 -18.65 -8.12
N ALA A 99 24.32 -19.35 -7.00
CA ALA A 99 24.52 -20.80 -6.98
C ALA A 99 23.28 -21.59 -7.42
N CYS A 100 22.06 -21.04 -7.29
CA CYS A 100 20.85 -21.74 -7.73
C CYS A 100 20.55 -21.58 -9.24
N LYS A 101 21.13 -20.61 -9.97
CA LYS A 101 20.86 -20.38 -11.39
C LYS A 101 21.03 -21.61 -12.29
N PRO A 102 22.14 -22.41 -12.19
CA PRO A 102 22.29 -23.60 -13.02
C PRO A 102 21.20 -24.64 -12.84
N PHE A 103 20.63 -24.72 -11.64
CA PHE A 103 19.47 -25.57 -11.35
C PHE A 103 18.20 -24.99 -12.01
N LEU A 104 17.95 -23.68 -11.87
CA LEU A 104 16.78 -23.00 -12.44
C LEU A 104 16.75 -23.06 -13.98
N GLU A 105 17.90 -23.13 -14.61
CA GLU A 105 18.02 -23.31 -16.07
C GLU A 105 17.67 -24.73 -16.52
N LYS A 106 17.66 -25.70 -15.60
CA LYS A 106 17.50 -27.13 -15.91
C LYS A 106 16.45 -27.80 -15.04
N LEU A 107 15.26 -27.20 -14.96
CA LEU A 107 14.13 -27.73 -14.16
C LEU A 107 13.55 -29.06 -14.69
N GLY A 108 13.87 -29.45 -15.94
CA GLY A 108 13.32 -30.67 -16.54
C GLY A 108 11.80 -30.61 -16.69
N GLU A 109 11.12 -31.60 -16.15
CA GLU A 109 9.65 -31.68 -16.13
C GLU A 109 9.00 -30.88 -15.00
N ALA A 110 9.80 -30.40 -14.05
CA ALA A 110 9.27 -29.56 -12.95
C ALA A 110 8.93 -28.14 -13.43
N LYS A 111 7.93 -27.55 -12.80
CA LYS A 111 7.55 -26.15 -12.95
C LYS A 111 7.81 -25.42 -11.65
N LEU A 112 8.44 -24.27 -11.71
CA LEU A 112 8.71 -23.43 -10.53
C LEU A 112 8.16 -22.03 -10.73
N ILE A 113 7.41 -21.56 -9.74
CA ILE A 113 6.90 -20.19 -9.64
C ILE A 113 7.65 -19.49 -8.51
N ILE A 114 8.13 -18.29 -8.75
CA ILE A 114 8.72 -17.41 -7.73
C ILE A 114 7.89 -16.13 -7.68
N SER A 115 7.25 -15.87 -6.53
CA SER A 115 6.56 -14.60 -6.30
C SER A 115 7.26 -13.77 -5.24
N ALA A 116 7.39 -12.46 -5.46
CA ALA A 116 8.06 -11.55 -4.53
C ALA A 116 7.45 -10.14 -4.56
N CYS A 117 7.27 -9.57 -3.35
CA CYS A 117 6.81 -8.21 -3.10
C CYS A 117 7.29 -7.76 -1.70
N PRO A 118 7.78 -6.51 -1.53
CA PRO A 118 8.28 -5.62 -2.58
C PRO A 118 9.61 -6.11 -3.17
N VAL A 119 9.97 -5.61 -4.35
CA VAL A 119 11.19 -6.05 -5.04
C VAL A 119 12.15 -4.89 -5.33
N HIS A 120 13.45 -5.19 -5.30
CA HIS A 120 14.48 -4.27 -5.77
C HIS A 120 14.82 -4.54 -7.24
N ARG A 121 14.19 -3.83 -8.17
CA ARG A 121 14.29 -4.06 -9.63
C ARG A 121 15.71 -4.04 -10.18
N ASN A 122 16.66 -3.37 -9.49
CA ASN A 122 18.07 -3.38 -9.88
C ASN A 122 18.85 -4.60 -9.39
N HIS A 123 18.22 -5.51 -8.62
CA HIS A 123 18.84 -6.73 -8.14
C HIS A 123 19.29 -7.61 -9.33
N GLN A 124 20.51 -8.14 -9.28
CA GLN A 124 21.10 -8.92 -10.40
C GLN A 124 20.29 -10.19 -10.72
N PHE A 125 19.78 -10.85 -9.70
CA PHE A 125 18.96 -12.04 -9.88
C PHE A 125 17.61 -11.71 -10.56
N ILE A 126 16.98 -10.57 -10.26
CA ILE A 126 15.76 -10.14 -10.96
C ILE A 126 16.06 -9.87 -12.45
N LYS A 127 17.17 -9.21 -12.76
CA LYS A 127 17.59 -9.02 -14.16
C LYS A 127 17.86 -10.35 -14.89
N TRP A 128 18.31 -11.35 -14.17
CA TRP A 128 18.49 -12.69 -14.70
C TRP A 128 17.13 -13.38 -14.91
N LEU A 129 16.20 -13.31 -13.94
CA LEU A 129 14.82 -13.82 -14.07
C LEU A 129 14.11 -13.22 -15.29
N GLN A 130 14.24 -11.91 -15.54
CA GLN A 130 13.66 -11.23 -16.70
C GLN A 130 14.09 -11.86 -18.05
N LYS A 131 15.26 -12.46 -18.11
CA LYS A 131 15.81 -13.07 -19.34
C LYS A 131 15.54 -14.56 -19.43
N ASN A 132 15.38 -15.25 -18.31
CA ASN A 132 15.41 -16.71 -18.23
C ASN A 132 14.09 -17.32 -17.72
N SER A 133 13.06 -16.52 -17.48
CA SER A 133 11.75 -17.00 -17.01
C SER A 133 10.60 -16.38 -17.79
N LYS A 134 9.41 -16.92 -17.65
CA LYS A 134 8.15 -16.19 -17.94
C LYS A 134 7.98 -15.14 -16.84
N TYR A 135 8.48 -13.94 -17.11
CA TYR A 135 8.56 -12.85 -16.15
C TYR A 135 7.36 -11.92 -16.29
N GLU A 136 6.67 -11.69 -15.19
CA GLU A 136 5.59 -10.71 -15.07
C GLU A 136 5.90 -9.70 -13.96
N ASP A 137 5.87 -8.40 -14.28
CA ASP A 137 5.95 -7.29 -13.29
C ASP A 137 4.54 -6.69 -13.17
N VAL A 138 3.83 -7.07 -12.11
CA VAL A 138 2.41 -6.73 -11.92
C VAL A 138 2.20 -5.21 -11.76
N ALA A 139 3.20 -4.47 -11.27
CA ALA A 139 3.10 -3.02 -11.10
C ALA A 139 3.45 -2.21 -12.36
N LYS A 140 4.18 -2.82 -13.32
CA LYS A 140 4.59 -2.14 -14.55
C LYS A 140 3.51 -2.07 -15.61
N GLN A 141 2.52 -2.95 -15.55
CA GLN A 141 1.51 -3.05 -16.59
C GLN A 141 0.52 -1.89 -16.57
N GLU A 142 0.26 -1.28 -15.41
CA GLU A 142 -0.66 -0.14 -15.30
C GLU A 142 -0.26 0.82 -14.15
N LYS A 143 -0.54 2.13 -14.30
CA LYS A 143 -0.39 3.08 -13.20
C LYS A 143 -1.38 2.73 -12.07
N GLY A 144 -0.99 2.77 -10.81
CA GLY A 144 -1.71 2.25 -9.65
C GLY A 144 -3.21 2.57 -9.57
N GLU A 145 -3.67 3.76 -10.02
CA GLU A 145 -5.11 4.11 -10.05
C GLU A 145 -5.88 3.32 -11.11
N VAL A 146 -5.26 3.04 -12.27
CA VAL A 146 -5.88 2.27 -13.37
C VAL A 146 -5.97 0.80 -12.97
N SER A 147 -4.92 0.27 -12.34
CA SER A 147 -4.88 -1.11 -11.84
C SER A 147 -5.94 -1.34 -10.74
N PHE A 148 -6.06 -0.42 -9.77
CA PHE A 148 -7.08 -0.49 -8.72
C PHE A 148 -8.50 -0.46 -9.29
N ARG A 149 -8.78 0.49 -10.18
CA ARG A 149 -10.09 0.61 -10.82
C ARG A 149 -10.49 -0.67 -11.53
N ARG A 150 -9.59 -1.21 -12.35
CA ARG A 150 -9.82 -2.45 -13.10
C ARG A 150 -10.11 -3.62 -12.17
N LEU A 151 -9.33 -3.78 -11.09
CA LEU A 151 -9.51 -4.83 -10.09
C LEU A 151 -10.89 -4.76 -9.43
N VAL A 152 -11.33 -3.55 -9.05
CA VAL A 152 -12.66 -3.33 -8.45
C VAL A 152 -13.78 -3.60 -9.47
N GLU A 153 -13.63 -3.17 -10.73
CA GLU A 153 -14.59 -3.41 -11.80
C GLU A 153 -14.70 -4.93 -12.13
N GLU A 154 -13.59 -5.64 -12.17
CA GLU A 154 -13.56 -7.11 -12.36
C GLU A 154 -14.25 -7.82 -11.20
N THR A 155 -13.92 -7.47 -9.96
CA THR A 155 -14.56 -8.04 -8.76
C THR A 155 -16.07 -7.75 -8.74
N ALA A 156 -16.49 -6.54 -9.08
CA ALA A 156 -17.92 -6.18 -9.16
C ALA A 156 -18.65 -7.02 -10.20
N ARG A 157 -18.03 -7.22 -11.37
CA ARG A 157 -18.59 -8.06 -12.45
C ARG A 157 -18.72 -9.53 -12.01
N GLU A 158 -17.70 -10.08 -11.32
CA GLU A 158 -17.76 -11.42 -10.75
C GLU A 158 -18.92 -11.57 -9.75
N CYS A 159 -19.17 -10.53 -8.96
CA CYS A 159 -20.28 -10.48 -8.00
C CYS A 159 -21.64 -10.15 -8.63
N GLY A 160 -21.70 -9.82 -9.93
CA GLY A 160 -22.94 -9.47 -10.64
C GLY A 160 -23.49 -8.08 -10.30
N VAL A 161 -22.64 -7.14 -9.87
CA VAL A 161 -23.03 -5.77 -9.51
C VAL A 161 -22.23 -4.73 -10.30
N ASN A 162 -22.71 -3.49 -10.31
CA ASN A 162 -22.07 -2.36 -10.98
C ASN A 162 -21.90 -1.19 -9.99
N PHE A 163 -20.93 -0.34 -10.26
CA PHE A 163 -20.75 0.92 -9.55
C PHE A 163 -21.40 2.09 -10.29
N ALA A 164 -21.96 3.03 -9.54
CA ALA A 164 -22.38 4.32 -10.08
C ALA A 164 -21.15 5.15 -10.55
N PRO A 165 -21.33 6.09 -11.48
CA PRO A 165 -20.25 6.96 -11.94
C PRO A 165 -19.58 7.69 -10.76
N GLY A 166 -18.24 7.61 -10.65
CA GLY A 166 -17.46 8.23 -9.59
C GLY A 166 -17.33 7.41 -8.29
N ALA A 167 -18.15 6.39 -8.11
CA ALA A 167 -18.16 5.59 -6.86
C ALA A 167 -16.88 4.76 -6.66
N ILE A 168 -16.22 4.32 -7.73
CA ILE A 168 -14.93 3.59 -7.61
C ILE A 168 -13.82 4.53 -7.14
N GLU A 169 -13.77 5.74 -7.67
CA GLU A 169 -12.83 6.78 -7.25
C GLU A 169 -13.08 7.20 -5.81
N TYR A 170 -14.35 7.26 -5.40
CA TYR A 170 -14.74 7.51 -4.03
C TYR A 170 -14.28 6.38 -3.10
N LEU A 171 -14.49 5.12 -3.48
CA LEU A 171 -14.01 3.94 -2.75
C LEU A 171 -12.48 3.97 -2.63
N ALA A 172 -11.77 4.23 -3.75
CA ALA A 172 -10.31 4.32 -3.77
C ALA A 172 -9.78 5.39 -2.79
N GLY A 173 -10.42 6.56 -2.78
CA GLY A 173 -10.10 7.64 -1.84
C GLY A 173 -10.31 7.21 -0.37
N LYS A 174 -11.41 6.50 -0.10
CA LYS A 174 -11.80 6.10 1.26
C LYS A 174 -10.90 5.01 1.85
N ILE A 175 -10.38 4.11 1.01
CA ILE A 175 -9.52 3.00 1.44
C ILE A 175 -8.04 3.17 1.05
N GLY A 176 -7.64 4.35 0.57
CA GLY A 176 -6.24 4.64 0.21
C GLY A 176 -5.74 3.87 -1.02
N GLY A 177 -6.63 3.35 -1.87
CA GLY A 177 -6.26 2.59 -3.07
C GLY A 177 -5.65 1.22 -2.79
N HIS A 178 -5.82 0.65 -1.59
CA HIS A 178 -5.32 -0.68 -1.24
C HIS A 178 -6.08 -1.77 -1.99
N SER A 179 -5.41 -2.51 -2.85
CA SER A 179 -6.00 -3.52 -3.74
C SER A 179 -6.79 -4.59 -2.99
N ARG A 180 -6.25 -5.15 -1.91
CA ARG A 180 -6.95 -6.14 -1.08
C ARG A 180 -8.25 -5.57 -0.50
N LEU A 181 -8.19 -4.39 0.11
CA LEU A 181 -9.38 -3.73 0.65
C LEU A 181 -10.39 -3.41 -0.44
N GLY A 182 -9.92 -3.00 -1.63
CA GLY A 182 -10.78 -2.79 -2.79
C GLY A 182 -11.63 -4.01 -3.14
N VAL A 183 -11.01 -5.19 -3.18
CA VAL A 183 -11.70 -6.45 -3.46
C VAL A 183 -12.67 -6.84 -2.32
N GLU A 184 -12.21 -6.81 -1.07
CA GLU A 184 -13.03 -7.22 0.08
C GLU A 184 -14.23 -6.28 0.29
N GLU A 185 -14.02 -4.97 0.19
CA GLU A 185 -15.09 -3.98 0.32
C GLU A 185 -16.07 -4.07 -0.86
N THR A 186 -15.59 -4.33 -2.09
CA THR A 186 -16.47 -4.57 -3.24
C THR A 186 -17.35 -5.80 -3.03
N ARG A 187 -16.80 -6.91 -2.54
CA ARG A 187 -17.57 -8.12 -2.23
C ARG A 187 -18.59 -7.88 -1.13
N LYS A 188 -18.23 -7.13 -0.10
CA LYS A 188 -19.14 -6.74 0.98
C LYS A 188 -20.30 -5.89 0.46
N LEU A 189 -20.00 -4.86 -0.32
CA LEU A 189 -21.00 -3.98 -0.95
C LEU A 189 -21.91 -4.78 -1.88
N ALA A 190 -21.37 -5.67 -2.71
CA ALA A 190 -22.13 -6.55 -3.56
C ALA A 190 -23.06 -7.48 -2.78
N SER A 191 -22.60 -8.02 -1.66
CA SER A 191 -23.43 -8.86 -0.78
C SER A 191 -24.57 -8.09 -0.15
N TYR A 192 -24.39 -6.80 0.11
CA TYR A 192 -25.44 -5.92 0.66
C TYR A 192 -26.48 -5.54 -0.38
N VAL A 193 -26.04 -5.15 -1.58
CA VAL A 193 -26.94 -4.81 -2.71
C VAL A 193 -27.73 -6.04 -3.18
N GLY A 194 -27.13 -7.22 -3.09
CA GLY A 194 -27.75 -8.46 -3.53
C GLY A 194 -27.92 -8.53 -5.04
N LYS A 195 -29.00 -9.17 -5.49
CA LYS A 195 -29.32 -9.31 -6.93
C LYS A 195 -30.17 -8.16 -7.47
N GLU A 196 -30.30 -7.07 -6.74
CA GLU A 196 -31.01 -5.90 -7.21
C GLU A 196 -30.16 -5.17 -8.26
N GLU A 197 -30.82 -4.64 -9.30
CA GLU A 197 -30.16 -3.90 -10.41
C GLU A 197 -29.61 -2.52 -10.00
N ASN A 198 -29.60 -2.21 -8.71
CA ASN A 198 -29.13 -0.92 -8.20
C ASN A 198 -27.60 -0.86 -8.17
N PRO A 199 -27.00 0.18 -8.73
CA PRO A 199 -25.55 0.33 -8.69
C PRO A 199 -25.07 0.69 -7.27
N ILE A 200 -23.84 0.32 -6.93
CA ILE A 200 -23.16 0.75 -5.72
C ILE A 200 -22.88 2.26 -5.81
N THR A 201 -23.47 3.05 -4.92
CA THR A 201 -23.36 4.52 -4.91
C THR A 201 -22.36 5.02 -3.88
N GLU A 202 -21.99 6.32 -3.97
CA GLU A 202 -21.13 6.97 -2.97
C GLU A 202 -21.78 6.98 -1.58
N GLU A 203 -23.10 7.11 -1.49
CA GLU A 203 -23.85 7.08 -0.23
C GLU A 203 -23.72 5.71 0.45
N LEU A 204 -23.92 4.64 -0.32
CA LEU A 204 -23.78 3.27 0.18
C LEU A 204 -22.35 2.98 0.66
N ILE A 205 -21.35 3.45 -0.10
CA ILE A 205 -19.94 3.34 0.30
C ILE A 205 -19.69 4.14 1.60
N THR A 206 -20.29 5.31 1.73
CA THR A 206 -20.17 6.13 2.96
C THR A 206 -20.70 5.40 4.16
N GLU A 207 -21.84 4.73 4.04
CA GLU A 207 -22.52 4.02 5.12
C GLU A 207 -21.78 2.73 5.52
N LEU A 208 -21.33 1.95 4.54
CA LEU A 208 -20.84 0.58 4.79
C LEU A 208 -19.34 0.43 4.83
N VAL A 209 -18.59 1.29 4.14
CA VAL A 209 -17.12 1.18 4.07
C VAL A 209 -16.49 2.09 5.12
N PRO A 210 -15.75 1.54 6.09
CA PRO A 210 -14.96 2.35 7.01
C PRO A 210 -13.91 3.18 6.26
N ASP A 211 -13.47 4.28 6.85
CA ASP A 211 -12.33 5.03 6.35
C ASP A 211 -11.04 4.28 6.69
N PHE A 212 -10.53 3.51 5.75
CA PHE A 212 -9.27 2.75 5.89
C PHE A 212 -8.02 3.56 5.51
N GLY A 213 -8.18 4.83 5.18
CA GLY A 213 -7.05 5.67 4.80
C GLY A 213 -5.99 5.69 5.90
N GLU A 214 -4.97 4.86 5.78
CA GLU A 214 -3.80 4.78 6.64
C GLU A 214 -4.03 4.34 8.12
N GLY A 215 -4.76 3.25 8.37
CA GLY A 215 -4.76 2.54 9.65
C GLY A 215 -5.31 3.31 10.88
N ASP A 216 -5.08 2.78 12.06
CA ASP A 216 -5.50 3.35 13.37
C ASP A 216 -5.01 4.79 13.66
N PHE A 217 -4.04 5.29 12.85
CA PHE A 217 -3.54 6.68 12.92
C PHE A 217 -4.58 7.70 12.47
N PHE A 218 -5.56 7.29 11.67
CA PHE A 218 -6.51 8.20 11.03
C PHE A 218 -7.47 8.79 12.05
N GLU A 219 -8.04 7.98 12.93
CA GLU A 219 -8.96 8.47 13.94
C GLU A 219 -8.29 9.52 14.83
N ALA A 220 -7.06 9.24 15.32
CA ALA A 220 -6.34 10.18 16.17
C ALA A 220 -6.01 11.49 15.41
N SER A 221 -5.65 11.40 14.12
CA SER A 221 -5.42 12.58 13.30
C SER A 221 -6.71 13.34 12.98
N GLU A 222 -7.81 12.67 12.67
CA GLU A 222 -9.09 13.34 12.44
C GLU A 222 -9.60 14.04 13.69
N ALA A 223 -9.59 13.34 14.82
CA ALA A 223 -10.00 13.88 16.10
C ALA A 223 -9.15 15.11 16.48
N PHE A 224 -7.84 15.08 16.24
CA PHE A 224 -6.95 16.20 16.49
C PHE A 224 -7.35 17.45 15.68
N PHE A 225 -7.65 17.31 14.39
CA PHE A 225 -8.04 18.41 13.52
C PHE A 225 -9.55 18.72 13.56
N SER A 226 -10.35 17.95 14.28
CA SER A 226 -11.79 18.24 14.47
C SER A 226 -12.05 19.44 15.42
N ASN A 227 -11.05 19.82 16.23
CA ASN A 227 -11.14 20.78 17.32
C ASN A 227 -12.04 20.27 18.49
N ASP A 228 -12.20 18.96 18.61
CA ASP A 228 -12.85 18.29 19.74
C ASP A 228 -11.76 17.67 20.63
N LEU A 229 -11.45 18.35 21.74
CA LEU A 229 -10.38 17.91 22.65
C LEU A 229 -10.70 16.55 23.27
N LYS A 230 -11.97 16.29 23.62
CA LYS A 230 -12.35 15.02 24.22
C LYS A 230 -12.13 13.87 23.27
N TRP A 231 -12.64 14.00 22.04
CA TRP A 231 -12.43 12.98 21.00
C TRP A 231 -10.95 12.79 20.68
N ALA A 232 -10.18 13.89 20.62
CA ALA A 232 -8.74 13.81 20.38
C ALA A 232 -8.00 13.02 21.47
N LEU A 233 -8.30 13.26 22.75
CA LEU A 233 -7.70 12.54 23.88
C LEU A 233 -8.07 11.06 23.87
N ASP A 234 -9.34 10.73 23.65
CA ASP A 234 -9.84 9.35 23.58
C ASP A 234 -9.24 8.60 22.39
N ALA A 235 -9.10 9.25 21.24
CA ALA A 235 -8.50 8.66 20.04
C ALA A 235 -6.99 8.44 20.20
N ILE A 236 -6.27 9.36 20.85
CA ILE A 236 -4.85 9.19 21.20
C ILE A 236 -4.69 7.99 22.13
N GLU A 237 -5.53 7.82 23.15
CA GLU A 237 -5.46 6.64 24.03
C GLU A 237 -5.69 5.34 23.27
N ARG A 238 -6.71 5.27 22.42
CA ARG A 238 -6.98 4.07 21.60
C ARG A 238 -5.81 3.76 20.68
N HIS A 239 -5.22 4.78 20.03
CA HIS A 239 -4.07 4.60 19.17
C HIS A 239 -2.92 3.92 19.92
N PHE A 240 -2.54 4.43 21.10
CA PHE A 240 -1.43 3.87 21.88
C PHE A 240 -1.77 2.56 22.57
N PHE A 241 -3.02 2.23 22.75
CA PHE A 241 -3.44 0.91 23.22
C PHE A 241 -3.14 -0.19 22.19
N HIS A 242 -3.34 0.11 20.90
CA HIS A 242 -3.11 -0.82 19.79
C HIS A 242 -1.71 -0.71 19.18
N ALA A 243 -1.20 0.50 19.01
CA ALA A 243 0.08 0.79 18.37
C ALA A 243 1.09 1.35 19.39
N LYS A 244 2.27 0.71 19.48
CA LYS A 244 3.31 1.09 20.47
C LYS A 244 4.29 2.15 19.97
N ASP A 245 4.13 2.68 18.75
CA ASP A 245 5.06 3.66 18.18
C ASP A 245 4.35 4.98 17.86
N ALA A 246 4.86 6.06 18.43
CA ALA A 246 4.36 7.41 18.28
C ALA A 246 4.73 8.08 16.94
N ARG A 247 5.79 7.63 16.30
CA ARG A 247 6.36 8.27 15.10
C ARG A 247 5.43 8.28 13.90
N PRO A 248 4.69 7.20 13.59
CA PRO A 248 3.71 7.21 12.51
C PRO A 248 2.60 8.24 12.75
N LEU A 249 2.03 8.32 13.96
CA LEU A 249 1.00 9.32 14.30
C LEU A 249 1.53 10.74 14.12
N LEU A 250 2.74 11.02 14.64
CA LEU A 250 3.35 12.34 14.48
C LEU A 250 3.59 12.70 13.01
N SER A 251 4.09 11.75 12.21
CA SER A 251 4.30 11.95 10.77
C SER A 251 2.99 12.29 10.07
N THR A 252 1.90 11.59 10.39
CA THR A 252 0.57 11.84 9.83
C THR A 252 0.07 13.24 10.21
N LEU A 253 0.19 13.64 11.47
CA LEU A 253 -0.19 14.99 11.92
C LEU A 253 0.63 16.08 11.20
N GLN A 254 1.94 15.89 11.06
CA GLN A 254 2.83 16.85 10.36
C GLN A 254 2.47 16.95 8.88
N ASN A 255 2.27 15.84 8.19
CA ASN A 255 1.93 15.84 6.77
C ASN A 255 0.58 16.51 6.52
N ARG A 256 -0.43 16.16 7.34
CA ARG A 256 -1.76 16.78 7.25
C ARG A 256 -1.71 18.28 7.51
N ASN A 257 -0.97 18.72 8.54
CA ASN A 257 -0.82 20.14 8.84
C ASN A 257 -0.13 20.92 7.70
N ARG A 258 0.89 20.34 7.06
CA ARG A 258 1.55 20.94 5.89
C ARG A 258 0.61 21.13 4.70
N LEU A 259 -0.26 20.14 4.44
CA LEU A 259 -1.28 20.28 3.41
C LEU A 259 -2.32 21.35 3.77
N LEU A 260 -2.73 21.43 5.04
CA LEU A 260 -3.62 22.49 5.53
C LEU A 260 -3.01 23.90 5.38
N ILE A 261 -1.71 24.06 5.65
CA ILE A 261 -0.99 25.33 5.43
C ILE A 261 -1.06 25.69 3.94
N GLN A 262 -0.74 24.78 3.03
CA GLN A 262 -0.76 25.03 1.58
C GLN A 262 -2.17 25.38 1.09
N LEU A 263 -3.20 24.62 1.50
CA LEU A 263 -4.59 24.92 1.18
C LEU A 263 -5.02 26.28 1.73
N ARG A 264 -4.63 26.61 2.95
CA ARG A 264 -4.97 27.88 3.57
C ARG A 264 -4.33 29.07 2.85
N VAL A 265 -3.08 28.95 2.45
CA VAL A 265 -2.37 30.00 1.67
C VAL A 265 -3.08 30.25 0.33
N LEU A 266 -3.51 29.18 -0.38
CA LEU A 266 -4.27 29.32 -1.62
C LEU A 266 -5.64 29.96 -1.37
N ALA A 267 -6.29 29.65 -0.26
CA ALA A 267 -7.57 30.27 0.12
C ALA A 267 -7.39 31.73 0.50
N ASP A 268 -6.37 32.10 1.27
CA ASP A 268 -6.04 33.47 1.64
C ASP A 268 -5.67 34.32 0.39
N GLY A 269 -5.03 33.70 -0.61
CA GLY A 269 -4.72 34.32 -1.90
C GLY A 269 -5.91 34.40 -2.87
N GLY A 270 -7.09 33.94 -2.47
CA GLY A 270 -8.30 33.95 -3.33
C GLY A 270 -8.24 32.96 -4.51
N GLU A 271 -7.29 32.04 -4.53
CA GLU A 271 -7.11 31.08 -5.61
C GLU A 271 -7.94 29.81 -5.41
N LEU A 272 -8.28 29.52 -4.15
CA LEU A 272 -9.10 28.37 -3.73
C LEU A 272 -10.29 28.89 -2.89
N ASN A 273 -11.49 28.45 -3.22
CA ASN A 273 -12.65 28.66 -2.37
C ASN A 273 -12.93 27.39 -1.55
N PRO A 274 -12.76 27.43 -0.20
CA PRO A 274 -13.01 26.26 0.64
C PRO A 274 -14.48 25.78 0.69
N ASP A 275 -15.41 26.57 0.15
CA ASP A 275 -16.83 26.22 0.04
C ASP A 275 -17.18 25.45 -1.23
N GLN A 276 -16.24 25.37 -2.16
CA GLN A 276 -16.43 24.71 -3.44
C GLN A 276 -15.67 23.37 -3.50
N ARG A 277 -16.25 22.42 -4.24
CA ARG A 277 -15.58 21.13 -4.51
C ARG A 277 -14.31 21.38 -5.32
N LEU A 278 -13.19 20.82 -4.87
CA LEU A 278 -11.93 20.89 -5.59
C LEU A 278 -11.92 19.85 -6.71
N SER A 279 -11.94 20.34 -7.97
CA SER A 279 -11.83 19.46 -9.13
C SER A 279 -10.37 19.15 -9.48
N LYS A 280 -10.16 18.07 -10.24
CA LYS A 280 -8.82 17.65 -10.69
C LYS A 280 -8.21 18.70 -11.62
N GLU A 281 -9.02 19.26 -12.53
CA GLU A 281 -8.59 20.29 -13.48
C GLU A 281 -8.15 21.57 -12.76
N LYS A 282 -8.88 21.96 -11.70
CA LYS A 282 -8.50 23.12 -10.89
C LYS A 282 -7.20 22.88 -10.15
N LEU A 283 -7.01 21.67 -9.61
CA LEU A 283 -5.77 21.31 -8.91
C LEU A 283 -4.57 21.31 -9.88
N GLU A 284 -4.73 20.78 -11.09
CA GLU A 284 -3.70 20.78 -12.12
C GLU A 284 -3.33 22.21 -12.56
N GLN A 285 -4.32 23.09 -12.77
CA GLN A 285 -4.10 24.50 -13.11
C GLN A 285 -3.29 25.23 -12.03
N LEU A 286 -3.65 25.02 -10.76
CA LEU A 286 -2.92 25.60 -9.63
C LEU A 286 -1.52 25.01 -9.53
N GLY A 287 -1.36 23.71 -9.80
CA GLY A 287 -0.07 23.03 -9.82
C GLY A 287 0.89 23.61 -10.85
N HIS A 288 0.41 23.85 -12.06
CA HIS A 288 1.21 24.54 -13.10
C HIS A 288 1.59 25.97 -12.72
N LYS A 289 0.66 26.72 -12.12
CA LYS A 289 0.92 28.10 -11.68
C LYS A 289 2.00 28.18 -10.61
N HIS A 290 2.03 27.23 -9.70
CA HIS A 290 2.93 27.20 -8.53
C HIS A 290 4.09 26.22 -8.68
N ALA A 291 4.33 25.67 -9.88
CA ALA A 291 5.37 24.65 -10.13
C ALA A 291 6.76 25.07 -9.64
N HIS A 292 7.09 26.36 -9.71
CA HIS A 292 8.38 26.92 -9.28
C HIS A 292 8.65 26.84 -7.77
N HIS A 293 7.61 26.59 -6.95
CA HIS A 293 7.77 26.38 -5.50
C HIS A 293 8.07 24.92 -5.13
N PHE A 294 7.90 24.00 -6.07
CA PHE A 294 8.14 22.59 -5.86
C PHE A 294 9.27 22.17 -6.79
N SER A 295 10.31 21.54 -6.25
CA SER A 295 11.43 21.05 -7.07
C SER A 295 10.90 20.09 -8.15
N ASP A 296 11.58 20.09 -9.32
CA ASP A 296 11.28 19.35 -10.56
C ASP A 296 11.21 17.80 -10.42
N SER A 297 11.21 17.27 -9.22
CA SER A 297 10.97 15.84 -9.01
C SER A 297 9.51 15.54 -9.35
N GLY A 298 9.26 15.04 -10.55
CA GLY A 298 7.95 14.51 -10.98
C GLY A 298 7.48 13.31 -10.15
N GLU A 299 8.06 13.09 -8.98
CA GLU A 299 7.66 12.06 -8.03
C GLU A 299 6.51 12.54 -7.17
N LYS A 300 5.51 11.69 -6.99
CA LYS A 300 4.42 11.89 -6.03
C LYS A 300 5.02 12.09 -4.64
N SER A 301 4.91 13.31 -4.11
CA SER A 301 5.39 13.66 -2.77
C SER A 301 4.22 13.89 -1.84
N THR A 302 4.23 13.29 -0.66
CA THR A 302 3.25 13.55 0.41
C THR A 302 3.26 15.01 0.89
N LEU A 303 4.31 15.75 0.55
CA LEU A 303 4.49 17.14 0.91
C LEU A 303 3.96 18.12 -0.15
N ASN A 304 3.66 17.65 -1.36
CA ASN A 304 3.17 18.48 -2.45
C ASN A 304 1.64 18.33 -2.57
N LEU A 305 0.93 19.42 -2.31
CA LEU A 305 -0.52 19.52 -2.42
C LEU A 305 -1.04 19.06 -3.79
N PHE A 306 -0.36 19.45 -4.86
CA PHE A 306 -0.80 19.21 -6.24
C PHE A 306 -0.62 17.77 -6.71
N SER A 307 0.13 16.96 -5.95
CA SER A 307 0.28 15.53 -6.19
C SER A 307 -0.75 14.67 -5.45
N GLN A 308 -1.60 15.29 -4.61
CA GLN A 308 -2.59 14.59 -3.80
C GLN A 308 -3.89 14.35 -4.56
N ASN A 309 -4.66 13.35 -4.10
CA ASN A 309 -5.98 13.08 -4.63
C ASN A 309 -6.95 14.25 -4.32
N PRO A 310 -7.67 14.82 -5.31
CA PRO A 310 -8.61 15.93 -5.11
C PRO A 310 -9.71 15.62 -4.08
N TRP A 311 -10.17 14.37 -4.02
CA TRP A 311 -11.16 13.93 -3.03
C TRP A 311 -10.62 14.04 -1.59
N PHE A 312 -9.39 13.55 -1.37
CA PHE A 312 -8.73 13.66 -0.05
C PHE A 312 -8.56 15.13 0.35
N LEU A 313 -8.12 15.98 -0.57
CA LEU A 313 -8.01 17.42 -0.31
C LEU A 313 -9.37 18.06 -0.03
N GLY A 314 -10.42 17.62 -0.69
CA GLY A 314 -11.80 18.06 -0.44
C GLY A 314 -12.24 17.86 1.00
N ARG A 315 -11.83 16.78 1.65
CA ARG A 315 -12.09 16.52 3.07
C ARG A 315 -11.34 17.49 4.00
N LEU A 316 -10.25 18.07 3.57
CA LEU A 316 -9.48 19.04 4.36
C LEU A 316 -10.05 20.46 4.28
N LEU A 317 -10.85 20.80 3.25
CA LEU A 317 -11.39 22.15 3.07
C LEU A 317 -12.24 22.65 4.25
N PRO A 318 -13.12 21.85 4.88
CA PRO A 318 -13.85 22.28 6.07
C PRO A 318 -12.92 22.62 7.26
N ILE A 319 -11.77 21.92 7.34
CA ILE A 319 -10.77 22.16 8.38
C ILE A 319 -10.05 23.49 8.11
N VAL A 320 -9.69 23.77 6.85
CA VAL A 320 -9.06 25.03 6.44
C VAL A 320 -9.85 26.26 6.88
N LYS A 321 -11.19 26.21 6.89
CA LYS A 321 -12.04 27.31 7.35
C LYS A 321 -11.88 27.63 8.85
N ARG A 322 -11.53 26.63 9.65
CA ARG A 322 -11.45 26.75 11.12
C ARG A 322 -10.11 27.32 11.60
N PHE A 323 -9.06 27.14 10.78
CA PHE A 323 -7.71 27.56 11.13
C PHE A 323 -7.24 28.73 10.25
N ASN A 324 -6.58 29.69 10.82
CA ASN A 324 -5.82 30.70 10.06
C ASN A 324 -4.37 30.23 9.86
N THR A 325 -3.68 30.85 8.91
CA THR A 325 -2.29 30.52 8.56
C THR A 325 -1.36 30.56 9.77
N ARG A 326 -1.53 31.54 10.67
CA ARG A 326 -0.67 31.67 11.87
C ARG A 326 -0.84 30.47 12.81
N LYS A 327 -2.09 30.06 13.12
CA LYS A 327 -2.34 28.90 13.97
C LYS A 327 -1.76 27.60 13.39
N LEU A 328 -1.84 27.41 12.08
CA LEU A 328 -1.26 26.22 11.42
C LEU A 328 0.27 26.22 11.47
N ILE A 329 0.92 27.39 11.37
CA ILE A 329 2.37 27.54 11.54
C ILE A 329 2.78 27.25 12.98
N ASP A 330 2.06 27.83 13.95
CA ASP A 330 2.32 27.60 15.37
C ASP A 330 2.12 26.11 15.74
N LEU A 331 1.11 25.46 15.16
CA LEU A 331 0.91 24.01 15.28
C LEU A 331 2.10 23.23 14.68
N GLN A 332 2.63 23.63 13.52
CA GLN A 332 3.80 22.99 12.94
C GLN A 332 5.01 23.05 13.86
N SER A 333 5.21 24.18 14.55
CA SER A 333 6.27 24.34 15.55
C SER A 333 6.06 23.42 16.75
N SER A 334 4.82 23.33 17.26
CA SER A 334 4.48 22.42 18.36
C SER A 334 4.68 20.94 18.00
N LEU A 335 4.40 20.56 16.74
CA LEU A 335 4.68 19.21 16.24
C LEU A 335 6.18 18.91 16.15
N LEU A 336 7.03 19.90 15.85
CA LEU A 336 8.49 19.77 15.89
C LEU A 336 8.99 19.60 17.33
N GLU A 337 8.51 20.41 18.27
CA GLU A 337 8.82 20.26 19.69
C GLU A 337 8.41 18.87 20.22
N THR A 338 7.24 18.38 19.78
CA THR A 338 6.77 17.03 20.11
C THR A 338 7.74 15.96 19.58
N PHE A 339 8.25 16.13 18.36
CA PHE A 339 9.27 15.22 17.81
C PHE A 339 10.53 15.19 18.66
N GLU A 340 11.04 16.35 19.07
CA GLU A 340 12.21 16.46 19.94
C GLU A 340 11.98 15.77 21.29
N GLN A 341 10.78 15.94 21.89
CA GLN A 341 10.42 15.26 23.14
C GLN A 341 10.40 13.73 22.97
N LEU A 342 9.88 13.22 21.84
CA LEU A 342 9.86 11.79 21.56
C LEU A 342 11.25 11.17 21.39
N LEU A 343 12.28 11.96 21.05
CA LEU A 343 13.67 11.50 20.98
C LEU A 343 14.33 11.39 22.35
N ILE A 344 13.89 12.19 23.31
CA ILE A 344 14.53 12.34 24.62
C ILE A 344 13.81 11.51 25.68
N GLN A 345 12.48 11.45 25.61
CA GLN A 345 11.64 10.82 26.66
C GLN A 345 11.45 9.31 26.44
N PRO A 346 11.31 8.55 27.55
CA PRO A 346 11.00 7.12 27.47
C PRO A 346 9.68 6.84 26.72
N ARG A 347 9.57 5.62 26.16
CA ARG A 347 8.38 5.21 25.38
C ARG A 347 7.08 5.27 26.18
N GLU A 348 7.13 5.04 27.47
CA GLU A 348 5.99 5.07 28.39
C GLU A 348 5.37 6.48 28.48
N GLN A 349 6.13 7.52 28.16
CA GLN A 349 5.67 8.92 28.20
C GLN A 349 5.02 9.37 26.86
N GLN A 350 5.10 8.59 25.81
CA GLN A 350 4.64 8.98 24.47
C GLN A 350 3.16 9.39 24.45
N VAL A 351 2.31 8.63 25.14
CA VAL A 351 0.88 8.96 25.28
C VAL A 351 0.68 10.33 25.91
N ASN A 352 1.41 10.61 26.99
CA ASN A 352 1.28 11.88 27.72
C ASN A 352 1.79 13.06 26.89
N ILE A 353 2.85 12.86 26.09
CA ILE A 353 3.38 13.89 25.17
C ILE A 353 2.30 14.27 24.15
N PHE A 354 1.62 13.29 23.55
CA PHE A 354 0.54 13.58 22.57
C PHE A 354 -0.71 14.18 23.23
N LYS A 355 -1.07 13.77 24.43
CA LYS A 355 -2.17 14.39 25.20
C LYS A 355 -1.84 15.85 25.53
N ASP A 356 -0.62 16.13 25.97
CA ASP A 356 -0.16 17.49 26.23
C ASP A 356 -0.18 18.36 24.96
N LEU A 357 0.29 17.82 23.83
CA LEU A 357 0.17 18.47 22.53
C LEU A 357 -1.31 18.81 22.21
N ALA A 358 -2.21 17.85 22.34
CA ALA A 358 -3.64 18.07 22.08
C ALA A 358 -4.24 19.14 23.02
N ILE A 359 -3.93 19.09 24.30
CA ILE A 359 -4.39 20.07 25.28
C ILE A 359 -3.90 21.46 24.93
N ARG A 360 -2.59 21.64 24.69
CA ARG A 360 -2.00 22.95 24.38
C ARG A 360 -2.55 23.53 23.08
N THR A 361 -2.80 22.71 22.07
CA THR A 361 -3.21 23.19 20.75
C THR A 361 -4.74 23.34 20.60
N LEU A 362 -5.54 22.51 21.26
CA LEU A 362 -7.00 22.51 21.12
C LEU A 362 -7.71 23.27 22.23
N SER A 363 -7.08 23.51 23.40
CA SER A 363 -7.68 24.31 24.49
C SER A 363 -7.47 25.82 24.30
N ALA A 364 -6.57 26.25 23.42
CA ALA A 364 -6.37 27.66 23.12
C ALA A 364 -7.54 28.19 22.28
N LYS A 365 -8.45 28.93 22.95
CA LYS A 365 -9.59 29.66 22.32
C LYS A 365 -9.10 30.85 21.52
#